data_5a2fed1ae031246be794df1996892045
#
_entry.id   5a2fed1ae031246be794df1996892045
#
_cell.length_a   1.000
_cell.length_b   1.000
_cell.length_c   1.000
_cell.angle_alpha   90.00
_cell.angle_beta   90.00
_cell.angle_gamma   90.00
#
_symmetry.space_group_name_H-M   'P 1'
#
loop_
_entity.id
_entity.type
_entity.pdbx_description
1 polymer ?
#
loop_
_entity_poly.entity_id
_entity_poly.type
_entity_poly.pdbx_seq_one_letter_code
_entity_poly.pdbx_strand_id
1 'polypeptide(L)'
;MNSSGPAGDLALEDVSVGDLEPVSLAVSRGKVICLSGASGSGKTRLLRAVADLEPHGGDCRLGDIRQSETPAHNWRAQVMMIPAESQWWHETVGEHFDADAGDALEALDLPGEATSWSIDRLSSGEKQRLALIRALAREPRALLLDEPTANLDAESIKRVERWLLEIIERRELPTLWVAHDAEQIQRVSNRHLLIRDGRLEES
;
A
#
# COMPACT_ATOMS: atom_id res chain seq x y z
N MET A 1 -7.45 23.19 -2.08
CA MET A 1 -8.34 22.88 -0.94
C MET A 1 -8.63 21.39 -1.04
N ASN A 2 -7.81 20.57 -0.38
CA ASN A 2 -8.09 19.13 -0.27
C ASN A 2 -9.15 18.95 0.81
N SER A 3 -10.39 18.64 0.40
CA SER A 3 -11.39 18.15 1.34
C SER A 3 -11.06 16.71 1.69
N SER A 4 -10.34 16.49 2.78
CA SER A 4 -10.20 15.19 3.41
C SER A 4 -11.53 14.79 4.06
N GLY A 5 -12.51 14.45 3.22
CA GLY A 5 -13.69 13.73 3.68
C GLY A 5 -13.29 12.33 4.15
N PRO A 6 -14.10 11.64 5.00
CA PRO A 6 -13.79 10.30 5.45
C PRO A 6 -13.53 9.37 4.27
N ALA A 7 -12.57 8.45 4.42
CA ALA A 7 -12.29 7.43 3.42
C ALA A 7 -13.59 6.64 3.11
N GLY A 8 -13.85 6.34 1.84
CA GLY A 8 -14.92 5.42 1.44
C GLY A 8 -14.40 4.00 1.35
N ASP A 9 -15.27 3.02 1.17
CA ASP A 9 -14.86 1.66 0.83
C ASP A 9 -14.16 1.66 -0.53
N LEU A 10 -13.13 0.82 -0.69
CA LEU A 10 -12.49 0.57 -1.97
C LEU A 10 -13.18 -0.64 -2.62
N ALA A 11 -13.76 -0.45 -3.80
CA ALA A 11 -14.41 -1.51 -4.55
C ALA A 11 -13.73 -1.71 -5.91
N LEU A 12 -13.53 -2.98 -6.27
CA LEU A 12 -13.14 -3.44 -7.58
C LEU A 12 -14.39 -4.01 -8.26
N GLU A 13 -14.69 -3.59 -9.48
CA GLU A 13 -15.86 -3.97 -10.27
C GLU A 13 -15.36 -4.62 -11.57
N ASP A 14 -15.30 -5.96 -11.60
CA ASP A 14 -14.85 -6.78 -12.72
C ASP A 14 -13.45 -6.41 -13.25
N VAL A 15 -12.54 -6.06 -12.34
CA VAL A 15 -11.16 -5.68 -12.68
C VAL A 15 -10.40 -6.88 -13.24
N SER A 16 -9.97 -6.80 -14.49
CA SER A 16 -9.20 -7.84 -15.18
C SER A 16 -7.85 -7.29 -15.62
N VAL A 17 -6.78 -8.01 -15.34
CA VAL A 17 -5.39 -7.63 -15.69
C VAL A 17 -4.54 -8.87 -15.95
N GLY A 18 -3.84 -8.90 -17.10
CA GLY A 18 -3.07 -10.07 -17.50
C GLY A 18 -3.93 -11.32 -17.63
N ASP A 19 -3.52 -12.39 -16.94
CA ASP A 19 -4.20 -13.69 -16.95
C ASP A 19 -5.18 -13.85 -15.79
N LEU A 20 -5.43 -12.78 -14.99
CA LEU A 20 -6.43 -12.81 -13.93
C LEU A 20 -7.84 -12.74 -14.52
N GLU A 21 -8.70 -13.65 -14.10
CA GLU A 21 -10.14 -13.55 -14.33
C GLU A 21 -10.67 -12.26 -13.67
N PRO A 22 -11.79 -11.70 -14.16
CA PRO A 22 -12.36 -10.48 -13.58
C PRO A 22 -12.59 -10.58 -12.08
N VAL A 23 -12.02 -9.65 -11.33
CA VAL A 23 -12.08 -9.59 -9.86
C VAL A 23 -13.10 -8.56 -9.43
N SER A 24 -14.10 -8.99 -8.67
CA SER A 24 -15.02 -8.10 -7.96
C SER A 24 -14.84 -8.27 -6.46
N LEU A 25 -14.45 -7.21 -5.77
CA LEU A 25 -14.04 -7.22 -4.37
C LEU A 25 -14.36 -5.88 -3.72
N ALA A 26 -14.84 -5.90 -2.48
CA ALA A 26 -14.99 -4.71 -1.65
C ALA A 26 -14.10 -4.80 -0.41
N VAL A 27 -13.35 -3.74 -0.16
CA VAL A 27 -12.53 -3.54 1.03
C VAL A 27 -13.16 -2.43 1.86
N SER A 28 -13.70 -2.77 3.01
CA SER A 28 -14.32 -1.79 3.90
C SER A 28 -13.29 -0.89 4.56
N ARG A 29 -13.72 0.30 4.95
CA ARG A 29 -12.89 1.28 5.67
C ARG A 29 -12.25 0.67 6.91
N GLY A 30 -10.97 0.96 7.11
CA GLY A 30 -10.19 0.46 8.25
C GLY A 30 -9.95 -1.05 8.24
N LYS A 31 -10.20 -1.74 7.11
CA LYS A 31 -9.99 -3.18 6.97
C LYS A 31 -8.85 -3.50 6.03
N VAL A 32 -8.16 -4.58 6.35
CA VAL A 32 -7.06 -5.14 5.56
C VAL A 32 -7.52 -6.44 4.92
N ILE A 33 -7.44 -6.52 3.60
CA ILE A 33 -7.53 -7.79 2.86
C ILE A 33 -6.13 -8.17 2.41
N CYS A 34 -5.63 -9.30 2.90
CA CYS A 34 -4.37 -9.86 2.42
C CYS A 34 -4.56 -10.62 1.12
N LEU A 35 -3.64 -10.42 0.20
CA LEU A 35 -3.52 -11.16 -1.05
C LEU A 35 -2.27 -12.03 -1.00
N SER A 36 -2.41 -13.34 -1.23
CA SER A 36 -1.30 -14.25 -1.38
C SER A 36 -1.37 -15.03 -2.70
N GLY A 37 -0.40 -15.86 -2.97
CA GLY A 37 -0.32 -16.69 -4.18
C GLY A 37 1.12 -16.85 -4.65
N ALA A 38 1.34 -17.76 -5.59
CA ALA A 38 2.66 -18.02 -6.15
C ALA A 38 3.31 -16.76 -6.76
N SER A 39 4.63 -16.75 -6.88
CA SER A 39 5.33 -15.71 -7.66
C SER A 39 4.80 -15.70 -9.09
N GLY A 40 4.52 -14.50 -9.62
CA GLY A 40 3.95 -14.36 -10.97
C GLY A 40 2.44 -14.59 -11.06
N SER A 41 1.72 -14.89 -9.97
CA SER A 41 0.26 -15.11 -10.00
C SER A 41 -0.59 -13.85 -10.30
N GLY A 42 0.02 -12.66 -10.38
CA GLY A 42 -0.69 -11.43 -10.73
C GLY A 42 -0.97 -10.48 -9.56
N LYS A 43 -0.53 -10.75 -8.33
CA LYS A 43 -0.77 -9.90 -7.14
C LYS A 43 -0.36 -8.45 -7.37
N THR A 44 0.90 -8.21 -7.70
CA THR A 44 1.44 -6.87 -7.99
C THR A 44 0.72 -6.21 -9.17
N ARG A 45 0.37 -6.99 -10.21
CA ARG A 45 -0.36 -6.47 -11.37
C ARG A 45 -1.76 -6.02 -10.99
N LEU A 46 -2.46 -6.78 -10.12
CA LEU A 46 -3.76 -6.36 -9.58
C LEU A 46 -3.63 -5.05 -8.78
N LEU A 47 -2.64 -4.93 -7.90
CA LEU A 47 -2.42 -3.67 -7.17
C LEU A 47 -2.12 -2.52 -8.12
N ARG A 48 -1.31 -2.73 -9.17
CA ARG A 48 -1.01 -1.71 -10.18
C ARG A 48 -2.24 -1.30 -10.99
N ALA A 49 -3.12 -2.23 -11.33
CA ALA A 49 -4.39 -1.95 -11.98
C ALA A 49 -5.28 -1.08 -11.07
N VAL A 50 -5.44 -1.45 -9.80
CA VAL A 50 -6.20 -0.67 -8.81
C VAL A 50 -5.60 0.72 -8.60
N ALA A 51 -4.27 0.86 -8.67
CA ALA A 51 -3.57 2.15 -8.58
C ALA A 51 -3.60 2.96 -9.89
N ASP A 52 -4.22 2.49 -10.96
CA ASP A 52 -4.15 3.12 -12.30
C ASP A 52 -2.71 3.26 -12.82
N LEU A 53 -1.89 2.25 -12.58
CA LEU A 53 -0.49 2.14 -13.05
C LEU A 53 -0.31 1.09 -14.15
N GLU A 54 -1.36 0.33 -14.45
CA GLU A 54 -1.37 -0.70 -15.50
C GLU A 54 -2.75 -0.73 -16.17
N PRO A 55 -2.82 -0.82 -17.51
CA PRO A 55 -4.09 -0.96 -18.23
C PRO A 55 -4.85 -2.20 -17.76
N HIS A 56 -6.15 -2.05 -17.52
CA HIS A 56 -7.03 -3.13 -17.05
C HIS A 56 -8.44 -2.98 -17.58
N GLY A 57 -9.22 -4.06 -17.51
CA GLY A 57 -10.68 -4.02 -17.68
C GLY A 57 -11.41 -3.78 -16.37
N GLY A 58 -12.72 -3.50 -16.46
CA GLY A 58 -13.53 -3.16 -15.29
C GLY A 58 -13.26 -1.76 -14.76
N ASP A 59 -13.65 -1.49 -13.52
CA ASP A 59 -13.44 -0.18 -12.88
C ASP A 59 -13.13 -0.34 -11.37
N CYS A 60 -12.54 0.70 -10.78
CA CYS A 60 -12.35 0.78 -9.33
C CYS A 60 -13.08 1.99 -8.77
N ARG A 61 -13.55 1.89 -7.53
CA ARG A 61 -14.27 2.96 -6.85
C ARG A 61 -13.75 3.14 -5.41
N LEU A 62 -13.57 4.39 -5.01
CA LEU A 62 -13.26 4.76 -3.62
C LEU A 62 -14.36 5.69 -3.10
N GLY A 63 -15.27 5.16 -2.28
CA GLY A 63 -16.50 5.85 -1.94
C GLY A 63 -17.32 6.17 -3.19
N ASP A 64 -17.57 7.44 -3.44
CA ASP A 64 -18.34 7.92 -4.61
C ASP A 64 -17.46 8.25 -5.83
N ILE A 65 -16.13 8.10 -5.70
CA ILE A 65 -15.17 8.48 -6.75
C ILE A 65 -14.84 7.23 -7.58
N ARG A 66 -15.02 7.32 -8.91
CA ARG A 66 -14.65 6.28 -9.88
C ARG A 66 -13.28 6.55 -10.48
N GLN A 67 -12.48 5.50 -10.64
CA GLN A 67 -11.18 5.56 -11.29
C GLN A 67 -11.30 6.05 -12.74
N SER A 68 -12.23 5.47 -13.50
CA SER A 68 -12.47 5.81 -14.91
C SER A 68 -12.89 7.27 -15.15
N GLU A 69 -13.43 7.95 -14.14
CA GLU A 69 -13.90 9.34 -14.21
C GLU A 69 -12.90 10.33 -13.58
N THR A 70 -11.79 9.82 -13.03
CA THR A 70 -10.85 10.63 -12.26
C THR A 70 -9.51 10.73 -13.01
N PRO A 71 -8.91 11.92 -13.16
CA PRO A 71 -7.57 12.04 -13.71
C PRO A 71 -6.57 11.18 -12.93
N ALA A 72 -5.74 10.41 -13.64
CA ALA A 72 -4.86 9.39 -13.07
C ALA A 72 -4.00 9.87 -11.89
N HIS A 73 -3.47 11.10 -11.95
CA HIS A 73 -2.67 11.67 -10.86
C HIS A 73 -3.50 11.95 -9.60
N ASN A 74 -4.80 12.33 -9.75
CA ASN A 74 -5.71 12.56 -8.64
C ASN A 74 -6.15 11.24 -8.01
N TRP A 75 -6.37 10.20 -8.83
CA TRP A 75 -6.66 8.86 -8.34
C TRP A 75 -5.49 8.31 -7.53
N ARG A 76 -4.27 8.33 -8.09
CA ARG A 76 -3.05 7.85 -7.43
C ARG A 76 -2.68 8.61 -6.16
N ALA A 77 -3.09 9.87 -6.02
CA ALA A 77 -2.92 10.61 -4.77
C ALA A 77 -3.83 10.10 -3.65
N GLN A 78 -4.99 9.53 -4.00
CA GLN A 78 -5.97 9.00 -3.05
C GLN A 78 -5.79 7.50 -2.80
N VAL A 79 -5.53 6.72 -3.86
CA VAL A 79 -5.27 5.27 -3.80
C VAL A 79 -3.78 5.04 -3.95
N MET A 80 -3.08 5.03 -2.82
CA MET A 80 -1.61 5.03 -2.79
C MET A 80 -1.06 3.61 -2.84
N MET A 81 -0.29 3.32 -3.89
CA MET A 81 0.48 2.09 -3.96
C MET A 81 1.89 2.28 -3.40
N ILE A 82 2.28 1.39 -2.49
CA ILE A 82 3.64 1.29 -1.96
C ILE A 82 4.23 -0.02 -2.48
N PRO A 83 5.16 0.03 -3.45
CA PRO A 83 5.78 -1.15 -4.02
C PRO A 83 6.80 -1.78 -3.08
N ALA A 84 7.15 -3.04 -3.31
CA ALA A 84 8.19 -3.76 -2.58
C ALA A 84 9.55 -3.06 -2.64
N GLU A 85 9.85 -2.44 -3.78
CA GLU A 85 11.05 -1.61 -3.97
C GLU A 85 10.65 -0.19 -4.34
N SER A 86 10.89 0.74 -3.42
CA SER A 86 10.58 2.16 -3.62
C SER A 86 11.70 2.89 -4.34
N GLN A 87 11.33 3.79 -5.26
CA GLN A 87 12.26 4.61 -6.00
C GLN A 87 12.60 5.91 -5.24
N TRP A 88 13.85 6.36 -5.43
CA TRP A 88 14.40 7.57 -4.83
C TRP A 88 15.10 8.37 -5.95
N TRP A 89 14.79 9.67 -6.08
CA TRP A 89 15.21 10.50 -7.21
C TRP A 89 15.94 11.80 -6.82
N HIS A 90 16.05 12.09 -5.53
CA HIS A 90 16.86 13.18 -4.97
C HIS A 90 18.05 12.61 -4.20
N GLU A 91 19.00 13.46 -3.84
CA GLU A 91 20.22 13.04 -3.15
C GLU A 91 19.98 12.72 -1.68
N THR A 92 19.08 13.46 -1.02
CA THR A 92 18.79 13.31 0.41
C THR A 92 17.37 12.82 0.67
N VAL A 93 17.17 12.20 1.81
CA VAL A 93 15.86 11.73 2.25
C VAL A 93 14.85 12.88 2.36
N GLY A 94 15.24 13.98 2.99
CA GLY A 94 14.35 15.11 3.27
C GLY A 94 13.77 15.77 2.03
N GLU A 95 14.50 15.78 0.91
CA GLU A 95 14.01 16.32 -0.37
C GLU A 95 12.81 15.55 -0.95
N HIS A 96 12.50 14.35 -0.41
CA HIS A 96 11.34 13.55 -0.81
C HIS A 96 10.11 13.76 0.10
N PHE A 97 10.21 14.58 1.12
CA PHE A 97 9.14 14.82 2.07
C PHE A 97 8.58 16.24 1.94
N ASP A 98 7.26 16.34 1.82
CA ASP A 98 6.56 17.63 1.72
C ASP A 98 6.17 18.18 3.11
N ALA A 99 6.33 17.37 4.18
CA ALA A 99 5.96 17.70 5.56
C ALA A 99 6.92 17.08 6.58
N ASP A 100 6.83 17.53 7.83
CA ASP A 100 7.59 16.96 8.94
C ASP A 100 7.19 15.48 9.16
N ALA A 101 8.20 14.62 9.29
CA ALA A 101 8.05 13.18 9.48
C ALA A 101 8.45 12.71 10.91
N GLY A 102 8.73 13.63 11.83
CA GLY A 102 9.37 13.36 13.13
C GLY A 102 8.73 12.20 13.91
N ASP A 103 7.45 12.27 14.23
CA ASP A 103 6.73 11.22 15.00
C ASP A 103 6.77 9.85 14.28
N ALA A 104 6.70 9.85 12.95
CA ALA A 104 6.73 8.61 12.15
C ALA A 104 8.14 8.00 12.07
N LEU A 105 9.18 8.83 12.07
CA LEU A 105 10.57 8.37 12.15
C LEU A 105 10.81 7.64 13.47
N GLU A 106 10.43 8.25 14.60
CA GLU A 106 10.55 7.64 15.92
C GLU A 106 9.76 6.34 16.03
N ALA A 107 8.52 6.33 15.54
CA ALA A 107 7.66 5.13 15.56
C ALA A 107 8.28 3.96 14.80
N LEU A 108 9.05 4.22 13.74
CA LEU A 108 9.73 3.21 12.93
C LEU A 108 11.22 3.04 13.26
N ASP A 109 11.66 3.51 14.43
CA ASP A 109 13.05 3.38 14.91
C ASP A 109 14.08 3.95 13.92
N LEU A 110 13.78 5.16 13.44
CA LEU A 110 14.66 5.96 12.63
C LEU A 110 14.99 7.24 13.38
N PRO A 111 16.27 7.65 13.46
CA PRO A 111 16.62 8.87 14.17
C PRO A 111 16.10 10.12 13.43
N GLY A 112 15.84 11.20 14.17
CA GLY A 112 15.28 12.44 13.59
C GLY A 112 16.15 13.04 12.49
N GLU A 113 17.47 12.86 12.56
CA GLU A 113 18.39 13.28 11.51
C GLU A 113 18.32 12.44 10.23
N ALA A 114 17.53 11.36 10.18
CA ALA A 114 17.40 10.51 8.99
C ALA A 114 16.98 11.30 7.74
N THR A 115 16.27 12.41 7.89
CA THR A 115 15.91 13.29 6.78
C THR A 115 17.12 13.95 6.10
N SER A 116 18.23 14.14 6.83
CA SER A 116 19.47 14.70 6.28
C SER A 116 20.36 13.66 5.58
N TRP A 117 20.00 12.38 5.65
CA TRP A 117 20.84 11.32 5.10
C TRP A 117 20.82 11.27 3.57
N SER A 118 21.98 10.93 2.99
CA SER A 118 22.07 10.58 1.58
C SER A 118 21.39 9.24 1.31
N ILE A 119 20.67 9.15 0.21
CA ILE A 119 19.99 7.93 -0.22
C ILE A 119 20.96 6.76 -0.41
N ASP A 120 22.16 7.02 -0.88
CA ASP A 120 23.16 5.98 -1.18
C ASP A 120 23.66 5.25 0.08
N ARG A 121 23.61 5.90 1.25
CA ARG A 121 24.02 5.28 2.52
C ARG A 121 22.97 4.38 3.14
N LEU A 122 21.71 4.46 2.69
CA LEU A 122 20.60 3.75 3.31
C LEU A 122 20.65 2.25 3.02
N SER A 123 20.43 1.44 4.05
CA SER A 123 20.10 0.02 3.90
C SER A 123 18.74 -0.16 3.22
N SER A 124 18.48 -1.35 2.69
CA SER A 124 17.17 -1.69 2.09
C SER A 124 16.03 -1.53 3.09
N GLY A 125 16.24 -1.93 4.35
CA GLY A 125 15.25 -1.79 5.40
C GLY A 125 14.96 -0.34 5.80
N GLU A 126 15.97 0.52 5.85
CA GLU A 126 15.77 1.98 6.06
C GLU A 126 15.01 2.60 4.90
N LYS A 127 15.40 2.28 3.65
CA LYS A 127 14.68 2.73 2.45
C LYS A 127 13.20 2.33 2.51
N GLN A 128 12.91 1.09 2.90
CA GLN A 128 11.53 0.60 2.99
C GLN A 128 10.72 1.35 4.06
N ARG A 129 11.27 1.52 5.27
CA ARG A 129 10.59 2.27 6.34
C ARG A 129 10.36 3.74 5.96
N LEU A 130 11.35 4.40 5.40
CA LEU A 130 11.23 5.79 4.92
C LEU A 130 10.23 5.94 3.78
N ALA A 131 10.13 4.95 2.88
CA ALA A 131 9.14 4.95 1.81
C ALA A 131 7.70 4.84 2.33
N LEU A 132 7.47 4.04 3.37
CA LEU A 132 6.18 3.96 4.05
C LEU A 132 5.79 5.31 4.68
N ILE A 133 6.72 5.96 5.40
CA ILE A 133 6.50 7.28 5.99
C ILE A 133 6.17 8.30 4.90
N ARG A 134 6.98 8.35 3.83
CA ARG A 134 6.78 9.26 2.69
C ARG A 134 5.40 9.10 2.05
N ALA A 135 4.96 7.87 1.84
CA ALA A 135 3.66 7.60 1.25
C ALA A 135 2.50 8.05 2.15
N LEU A 136 2.59 7.76 3.45
CA LEU A 136 1.54 8.12 4.41
C LEU A 136 1.51 9.61 4.79
N ALA A 137 2.62 10.32 4.63
CA ALA A 137 2.69 11.77 4.77
C ALA A 137 1.85 12.52 3.71
N ARG A 138 1.52 11.86 2.59
CA ARG A 138 0.64 12.40 1.53
C ARG A 138 -0.85 12.22 1.82
N GLU A 139 -1.20 11.70 2.99
CA GLU A 139 -2.57 11.51 3.46
C GLU A 139 -3.47 10.76 2.48
N PRO A 140 -3.07 9.58 1.99
CA PRO A 140 -3.91 8.79 1.10
C PRO A 140 -5.20 8.36 1.79
N ARG A 141 -6.21 8.00 0.98
CA ARG A 141 -7.52 7.52 1.43
C ARG A 141 -7.71 6.01 1.27
N ALA A 142 -6.80 5.35 0.58
CA ALA A 142 -6.71 3.89 0.47
C ALA A 142 -5.25 3.46 0.29
N LEU A 143 -4.88 2.27 0.73
CA LEU A 143 -3.53 1.73 0.65
C LEU A 143 -3.48 0.44 -0.15
N LEU A 144 -2.47 0.35 -1.00
CA LEU A 144 -2.10 -0.84 -1.75
C LEU A 144 -0.65 -1.17 -1.39
N LEU A 145 -0.45 -2.18 -0.56
CA LEU A 145 0.85 -2.53 0.01
C LEU A 145 1.39 -3.78 -0.67
N ASP A 146 2.45 -3.63 -1.45
CA ASP A 146 3.09 -4.75 -2.13
C ASP A 146 4.31 -5.20 -1.32
N GLU A 147 4.15 -6.22 -0.49
CA GLU A 147 5.18 -6.76 0.40
C GLU A 147 5.89 -5.68 1.25
N PRO A 148 5.17 -4.84 2.01
CA PRO A 148 5.72 -3.64 2.65
C PRO A 148 6.78 -3.91 3.72
N THR A 149 6.95 -5.16 4.12
CA THR A 149 7.93 -5.60 5.12
C THR A 149 9.05 -6.45 4.52
N ALA A 150 9.13 -6.56 3.20
CA ALA A 150 10.26 -7.21 2.55
C ALA A 150 11.58 -6.54 2.95
N ASN A 151 12.63 -7.32 3.09
CA ASN A 151 13.97 -6.85 3.48
C ASN A 151 14.10 -6.27 4.90
N LEU A 152 13.13 -6.51 5.78
CA LEU A 152 13.19 -6.14 7.20
C LEU A 152 13.54 -7.35 8.08
N ASP A 153 14.21 -7.09 9.19
CA ASP A 153 14.40 -8.07 10.26
C ASP A 153 13.09 -8.31 11.04
N ALA A 154 13.02 -9.39 11.81
CA ALA A 154 11.81 -9.82 12.50
C ALA A 154 11.25 -8.79 13.51
N GLU A 155 12.09 -7.96 14.12
CA GLU A 155 11.65 -6.91 15.04
C GLU A 155 11.07 -5.73 14.27
N SER A 156 11.77 -5.29 13.22
CA SER A 156 11.32 -4.23 12.32
C SER A 156 10.01 -4.60 11.62
N ILE A 157 9.81 -5.86 11.20
CA ILE A 157 8.54 -6.36 10.64
C ILE A 157 7.39 -6.07 11.61
N LYS A 158 7.50 -6.54 12.85
CA LYS A 158 6.43 -6.37 13.86
C LYS A 158 6.14 -4.90 14.18
N ARG A 159 7.18 -4.06 14.17
CA ARG A 159 7.06 -2.62 14.40
C ARG A 159 6.31 -1.94 13.27
N VAL A 160 6.68 -2.23 12.01
CA VAL A 160 6.02 -1.70 10.80
C VAL A 160 4.57 -2.19 10.73
N GLU A 161 4.31 -3.48 10.96
CA GLU A 161 2.95 -4.03 10.99
C GLU A 161 2.06 -3.28 11.97
N ARG A 162 2.51 -3.12 13.22
CA ARG A 162 1.76 -2.42 14.26
C ARG A 162 1.47 -0.98 13.86
N TRP A 163 2.49 -0.25 13.43
CA TRP A 163 2.38 1.15 13.02
C TRP A 163 1.42 1.33 11.84
N LEU A 164 1.49 0.45 10.83
CA LEU A 164 0.56 0.48 9.70
C LEU A 164 -0.88 0.20 10.14
N LEU A 165 -1.10 -0.84 10.96
CA LEU A 165 -2.44 -1.20 11.44
C LEU A 165 -3.07 -0.08 12.28
N GLU A 166 -2.31 0.58 13.15
CA GLU A 166 -2.78 1.74 13.91
C GLU A 166 -3.20 2.90 13.00
N ILE A 167 -2.46 3.17 11.93
CA ILE A 167 -2.81 4.23 10.96
C ILE A 167 -4.04 3.82 10.14
N ILE A 168 -4.08 2.58 9.66
CA ILE A 168 -5.20 2.03 8.89
C ILE A 168 -6.50 2.15 9.68
N GLU A 169 -6.50 1.74 10.94
CA GLU A 169 -7.66 1.82 11.82
C GLU A 169 -8.05 3.28 12.12
N ARG A 170 -7.09 4.09 12.57
CA ARG A 170 -7.32 5.49 12.94
C ARG A 170 -7.83 6.36 11.80
N ARG A 171 -7.30 6.16 10.58
CA ARG A 171 -7.68 6.92 9.37
C ARG A 171 -8.76 6.22 8.56
N GLU A 172 -9.25 5.06 9.00
CA GLU A 172 -10.23 4.23 8.32
C GLU A 172 -9.84 3.87 6.87
N LEU A 173 -8.57 3.53 6.62
CA LEU A 173 -8.06 3.28 5.27
C LEU A 173 -8.42 1.86 4.79
N PRO A 174 -9.23 1.67 3.72
CA PRO A 174 -9.34 0.38 3.07
C PRO A 174 -7.99 -0.02 2.49
N THR A 175 -7.53 -1.25 2.78
CA THR A 175 -6.17 -1.66 2.46
C THR A 175 -6.13 -3.03 1.79
N LEU A 176 -5.45 -3.12 0.64
CA LEU A 176 -4.99 -4.38 0.05
C LEU A 176 -3.51 -4.56 0.40
N TRP A 177 -3.17 -5.73 0.93
CA TRP A 177 -1.82 -6.04 1.41
C TRP A 177 -1.33 -7.36 0.83
N VAL A 178 -0.32 -7.32 -0.01
CA VAL A 178 0.34 -8.53 -0.51
C VAL A 178 1.31 -9.05 0.54
N ALA A 179 1.15 -10.29 0.94
CA ALA A 179 2.04 -10.99 1.86
C ALA A 179 2.21 -12.46 1.45
N HIS A 180 3.33 -13.07 1.85
CA HIS A 180 3.65 -14.47 1.58
C HIS A 180 3.72 -15.32 2.84
N ASP A 181 4.04 -14.71 3.96
CA ASP A 181 4.18 -15.40 5.24
C ASP A 181 2.82 -15.59 5.92
N ALA A 182 2.48 -16.84 6.25
CA ALA A 182 1.18 -17.20 6.83
C ALA A 182 0.95 -16.58 8.21
N GLU A 183 2.00 -16.47 9.04
CA GLU A 183 1.90 -15.84 10.36
C GLU A 183 1.69 -14.34 10.23
N GLN A 184 2.35 -13.68 9.25
CA GLN A 184 2.11 -12.29 8.94
C GLN A 184 0.66 -12.07 8.51
N ILE A 185 0.17 -12.85 7.54
CA ILE A 185 -1.21 -12.77 7.06
C ILE A 185 -2.19 -12.87 8.23
N GLN A 186 -1.97 -13.83 9.13
CA GLN A 186 -2.83 -14.02 10.31
C GLN A 186 -2.81 -12.81 11.26
N ARG A 187 -1.65 -12.12 11.39
CA ARG A 187 -1.52 -10.94 12.27
C ARG A 187 -2.17 -9.69 11.69
N VAL A 188 -2.09 -9.48 10.37
CA VAL A 188 -2.44 -8.18 9.77
C VAL A 188 -3.78 -8.17 9.05
N SER A 189 -4.36 -9.33 8.66
CA SER A 189 -5.54 -9.38 7.82
C SER A 189 -6.85 -9.51 8.57
N ASN A 190 -7.90 -8.89 8.02
CA ASN A 190 -9.29 -9.17 8.37
C ASN A 190 -9.90 -10.25 7.46
N ARG A 191 -9.39 -10.38 6.22
CA ARG A 191 -9.72 -11.41 5.23
C ARG A 191 -8.47 -11.78 4.46
N HIS A 192 -8.38 -13.03 4.06
CA HIS A 192 -7.28 -13.53 3.25
C HIS A 192 -7.82 -14.11 1.94
N LEU A 193 -7.27 -13.66 0.83
CA LEU A 193 -7.58 -14.12 -0.51
C LEU A 193 -6.33 -14.67 -1.17
N LEU A 194 -6.48 -15.80 -1.84
CA LEU A 194 -5.41 -16.49 -2.57
C LEU A 194 -5.64 -16.36 -4.07
N ILE A 195 -4.61 -15.94 -4.80
CA ILE A 195 -4.62 -16.01 -6.26
C ILE A 195 -4.04 -17.35 -6.68
N ARG A 196 -4.88 -18.19 -7.30
CA ARG A 196 -4.53 -19.50 -7.85
C ARG A 196 -5.13 -19.66 -9.24
N ASP A 197 -4.32 -20.11 -10.20
CA ASP A 197 -4.74 -20.38 -11.59
C ASP A 197 -5.57 -19.23 -12.22
N GLY A 198 -5.15 -17.99 -11.98
CA GLY A 198 -5.82 -16.79 -12.48
C GLY A 198 -7.10 -16.40 -11.73
N ARG A 199 -7.46 -17.07 -10.64
CA ARG A 199 -8.66 -16.81 -9.83
C ARG A 199 -8.32 -16.31 -8.46
N LEU A 200 -9.21 -15.47 -7.93
CA LEU A 200 -9.15 -15.00 -6.54
C LEU A 200 -10.12 -15.86 -5.71
N GLU A 201 -9.58 -16.59 -4.74
CA GLU A 201 -10.33 -17.51 -3.86
C GLU A 201 -10.19 -17.08 -2.40
N GLU A 202 -11.21 -17.31 -1.60
CA GLU A 202 -11.13 -17.14 -0.14
C GLU A 202 -10.32 -18.27 0.50
N SER A 203 -9.38 -17.95 1.38
CA SER A 203 -8.45 -18.89 1.99
C SER A 203 -8.73 -19.08 3.49
#